data_3dce04ecc6775432c39804ac2750ae62
#
_entry.id   3dce04ecc6775432c39804ac2750ae62
#
_cell.length_a   1.000
_cell.length_b   1.000
_cell.length_c   1.000
_cell.angle_alpha   90.00
_cell.angle_beta   90.00
_cell.angle_gamma   90.00
#
_symmetry.space_group_name_H-M   'P 1'
#
loop_
_entity.id
_entity.type
_entity.pdbx_description
1 polymer ?
#
loop_
_entity_poly.entity_id
_entity_poly.type
_entity_poly.pdbx_seq_one_letter_code
_entity_poly.pdbx_strand_id
1 'polypeptide(L)'
;MKICVYAICKNEEKFVERWFNSAKDADGIFVLDTGSTDNSVKKLKKLGVKVKTKEIIPWRFDDARNESLKMIPNDYDLCVCLDLDEVLLPGWYENLKKIYSNDYTRVRY
;
A
#
# COMPACT_ATOMS: atom_id res chain seq x y z
N MET A 1 15.16 -6.37 -7.73
CA MET A 1 13.78 -5.86 -7.89
C MET A 1 13.22 -5.42 -6.54
N LYS A 2 12.68 -4.22 -6.50
CA LYS A 2 12.04 -3.70 -5.30
C LYS A 2 10.52 -3.64 -5.51
N ILE A 3 9.78 -4.18 -4.56
CA ILE A 3 8.32 -4.27 -4.60
C ILE A 3 7.74 -3.50 -3.42
N CYS A 4 6.79 -2.60 -3.68
CA CYS A 4 6.05 -1.94 -2.61
C CYS A 4 4.58 -2.36 -2.63
N VAL A 5 3.93 -2.23 -1.47
CA VAL A 5 2.48 -2.39 -1.33
C VAL A 5 1.93 -1.04 -0.91
N TYR A 6 0.83 -0.62 -1.51
CA TYR A 6 0.19 0.64 -1.15
C TYR A 6 -1.32 0.48 -1.05
N ALA A 7 -1.93 1.35 -0.27
CA ALA A 7 -3.37 1.33 -0.07
C ALA A 7 -3.89 2.72 0.25
N ILE A 8 -5.20 2.88 0.07
CA ILE A 8 -5.96 4.04 0.51
C ILE A 8 -6.74 3.60 1.75
N CYS A 9 -6.70 4.41 2.81
CA CYS A 9 -7.30 4.05 4.09
C CYS A 9 -8.31 5.11 4.54
N LYS A 10 -9.45 4.66 5.05
CA LYS A 10 -10.37 5.50 5.81
C LYS A 10 -11.16 4.63 6.79
N ASN A 11 -10.89 4.81 8.09
CA ASN A 11 -11.58 4.08 9.16
C ASN A 11 -11.55 2.56 9.00
N GLU A 12 -10.35 2.02 8.79
CA GLU A 12 -10.13 0.59 8.58
C GLU A 12 -9.29 -0.04 9.70
N GLU A 13 -9.38 0.50 10.89
CA GLU A 13 -8.59 0.09 12.05
C GLU A 13 -8.56 -1.42 12.28
N LYS A 14 -9.71 -2.08 12.14
CA LYS A 14 -9.84 -3.52 12.41
C LYS A 14 -9.07 -4.40 11.43
N PHE A 15 -8.69 -3.88 10.26
CA PHE A 15 -7.98 -4.65 9.25
C PHE A 15 -6.47 -4.40 9.23
N VAL A 16 -5.99 -3.39 9.93
CA VAL A 16 -4.61 -2.92 9.84
C VAL A 16 -3.59 -4.03 10.12
N GLU A 17 -3.75 -4.74 11.22
CA GLU A 17 -2.77 -5.77 11.61
C GLU A 17 -2.73 -6.93 10.62
N ARG A 18 -3.89 -7.43 10.23
CA ARG A 18 -4.00 -8.53 9.28
C ARG A 18 -3.41 -8.14 7.91
N TRP A 19 -3.77 -6.95 7.43
CA TRP A 19 -3.25 -6.41 6.19
C TRP A 19 -1.73 -6.28 6.22
N PHE A 20 -1.20 -5.68 7.27
CA PHE A 20 0.24 -5.50 7.43
C PHE A 20 0.97 -6.84 7.47
N ASN A 21 0.47 -7.79 8.24
CA ASN A 21 1.10 -9.10 8.36
C ASN A 21 1.19 -9.83 7.01
N SER A 22 0.22 -9.65 6.15
CA SER A 22 0.26 -10.25 4.82
C SER A 22 1.21 -9.51 3.86
N ALA A 23 1.44 -8.23 4.07
CA ALA A 23 2.22 -7.38 3.17
C ALA A 23 3.66 -7.14 3.65
N LYS A 24 4.03 -7.57 4.85
CA LYS A 24 5.30 -7.20 5.49
C LYS A 24 6.56 -7.62 4.74
N ASP A 25 6.46 -8.57 3.81
CA ASP A 25 7.59 -9.00 2.99
C ASP A 25 7.94 -7.98 1.91
N ALA A 26 7.09 -7.00 1.66
CA ALA A 26 7.36 -5.95 0.69
C ALA A 26 8.57 -5.10 1.10
N ASP A 27 9.27 -4.56 0.11
CA ASP A 27 10.40 -3.67 0.34
C ASP A 27 9.97 -2.31 0.90
N GLY A 28 8.72 -1.93 0.67
CA GLY A 28 8.13 -0.72 1.24
C GLY A 28 6.62 -0.84 1.33
N ILE A 29 6.03 -0.19 2.33
CA ILE A 29 4.59 -0.21 2.55
C ILE A 29 4.14 1.24 2.75
N PHE A 30 3.17 1.67 1.94
CA PHE A 30 2.69 3.05 1.91
C PHE A 30 1.18 3.09 2.03
N VAL A 31 0.66 4.03 2.81
CA VAL A 31 -0.79 4.22 2.95
C VAL A 31 -1.12 5.70 2.84
N LEU A 32 -2.11 6.01 2.02
CA LEU A 32 -2.73 7.33 1.99
C LEU A 32 -3.99 7.27 2.85
N ASP A 33 -4.00 8.02 3.94
CA ASP A 33 -5.18 8.14 4.79
C ASP A 33 -6.00 9.34 4.32
N THR A 34 -7.29 9.13 4.06
CA THR A 34 -8.16 10.16 3.50
C THR A 34 -9.09 10.80 4.53
N GLY A 35 -8.78 10.65 5.80
CA GLY A 35 -9.53 11.30 6.87
C GLY A 35 -10.09 10.35 7.91
N SER A 36 -9.30 9.34 8.34
CA SER A 36 -9.74 8.43 9.40
C SER A 36 -9.94 9.17 10.72
N THR A 37 -11.01 8.84 11.41
CA THR A 37 -11.32 9.36 12.74
C THR A 37 -11.05 8.32 13.83
N ASP A 38 -10.73 7.10 13.46
CA ASP A 38 -10.36 6.02 14.38
C ASP A 38 -8.83 5.95 14.56
N ASN A 39 -8.31 4.82 15.04
CA ASN A 39 -6.88 4.63 15.29
C ASN A 39 -6.12 4.03 14.10
N SER A 40 -6.69 4.06 12.89
CA SER A 40 -6.05 3.49 11.69
C SER A 40 -4.65 4.04 11.48
N VAL A 41 -4.50 5.37 11.45
CA VAL A 41 -3.21 6.03 11.20
C VAL A 41 -2.22 5.70 12.32
N LYS A 42 -2.65 5.73 13.56
CA LYS A 42 -1.80 5.43 14.71
C LYS A 42 -1.25 4.01 14.63
N LYS A 43 -2.11 3.05 14.33
CA LYS A 43 -1.70 1.64 14.22
C LYS A 43 -0.74 1.42 13.06
N LEU A 44 -1.02 2.03 11.90
CA LEU A 44 -0.15 1.92 10.74
C LEU A 44 1.24 2.48 11.02
N LYS A 45 1.33 3.66 11.62
CA LYS A 45 2.61 4.27 11.97
C LYS A 45 3.38 3.43 12.99
N LYS A 46 2.70 2.83 13.95
CA LYS A 46 3.32 1.97 14.95
C LYS A 46 3.95 0.73 14.31
N LEU A 47 3.37 0.21 13.23
CA LEU A 47 3.89 -0.94 12.51
C LEU A 47 5.03 -0.57 11.54
N GLY A 48 5.33 0.70 11.38
CA GLY A 48 6.40 1.15 10.49
C GLY A 48 5.94 1.48 9.07
N VAL A 49 4.64 1.54 8.83
CA VAL A 49 4.07 1.91 7.53
C VAL A 49 4.25 3.41 7.31
N LYS A 50 4.62 3.80 6.10
CA LYS A 50 4.70 5.21 5.74
C LYS A 50 3.31 5.72 5.39
N VAL A 51 2.79 6.64 6.20
CA VAL A 51 1.43 7.16 6.07
C VAL A 51 1.45 8.63 5.71
N LYS A 52 0.67 8.99 4.70
CA LYS A 52 0.38 10.38 4.35
C LYS A 52 -1.12 10.59 4.52
N THR A 53 -1.50 11.70 5.14
CA THR A 53 -2.91 12.04 5.32
C THR A 53 -3.28 13.16 4.36
N LYS A 54 -4.32 12.94 3.55
CA LYS A 54 -4.83 13.96 2.64
C LYS A 54 -6.32 13.76 2.41
N GLU A 55 -7.12 14.78 2.71
CA GLU A 55 -8.54 14.76 2.43
C GLU A 55 -8.80 15.02 0.94
N ILE A 56 -9.66 14.24 0.33
CA ILE A 56 -10.02 14.36 -1.09
C ILE A 56 -11.43 14.92 -1.19
N ILE A 57 -11.58 16.19 -1.63
CA ILE A 57 -12.85 16.87 -1.74
C ILE A 57 -13.00 17.49 -3.14
N PRO A 58 -14.07 17.19 -3.92
CA PRO A 58 -15.03 16.10 -3.67
C PRO A 58 -14.37 14.75 -3.79
N TRP A 59 -14.95 13.73 -3.15
CA TRP A 59 -14.37 12.40 -3.17
C TRP A 59 -14.31 11.85 -4.60
N ARG A 60 -13.10 11.47 -5.01
CA ARG A 60 -12.87 10.79 -6.28
C ARG A 60 -11.82 9.71 -6.03
N PHE A 61 -12.17 8.48 -6.34
CA PHE A 61 -11.27 7.35 -6.15
C PHE A 61 -9.98 7.53 -6.97
N ASP A 62 -10.10 8.03 -8.19
CA ASP A 62 -8.93 8.25 -9.07
C ASP A 62 -7.98 9.29 -8.49
N ASP A 63 -8.49 10.36 -7.90
CA ASP A 63 -7.66 11.37 -7.25
C ASP A 63 -6.93 10.81 -6.04
N ALA A 64 -7.62 10.01 -5.23
CA ALA A 64 -7.01 9.37 -4.08
C ALA A 64 -5.90 8.40 -4.50
N ARG A 65 -6.15 7.61 -5.53
CA ARG A 65 -5.14 6.69 -6.08
C ARG A 65 -3.92 7.45 -6.60
N ASN A 66 -4.13 8.51 -7.34
CA ASN A 66 -3.03 9.33 -7.87
C ASN A 66 -2.19 9.93 -6.75
N GLU A 67 -2.82 10.43 -5.69
CA GLU A 67 -2.11 10.96 -4.54
C GLU A 67 -1.32 9.87 -3.80
N SER A 68 -1.88 8.66 -3.69
CA SER A 68 -1.17 7.55 -3.07
C SER A 68 0.07 7.15 -3.87
N LEU A 69 -0.02 7.18 -5.20
CA LEU A 69 1.11 6.85 -6.06
C LEU A 69 2.21 7.92 -6.01
N LYS A 70 1.85 9.18 -5.81
CA LYS A 70 2.82 10.28 -5.70
C LYS A 70 3.73 10.15 -4.49
N MET A 71 3.27 9.53 -3.42
CA MET A 71 4.08 9.36 -2.21
C MET A 71 5.12 8.24 -2.33
N ILE A 72 5.03 7.41 -3.37
CA ILE A 72 5.91 6.26 -3.55
C ILE A 72 7.17 6.71 -4.33
N PRO A 73 8.39 6.47 -3.79
CA PRO A 73 9.61 6.79 -4.51
C PRO A 73 9.73 6.04 -5.84
N ASN A 74 10.47 6.62 -6.77
CA ASN A 74 10.60 6.08 -8.13
C ASN A 74 11.49 4.84 -8.24
N ASP A 75 12.15 4.43 -7.17
CA ASP A 75 13.07 3.31 -7.19
C ASP A 75 12.41 1.94 -7.00
N TYR A 76 11.07 1.90 -6.89
CA TYR A 76 10.33 0.64 -6.84
C TYR A 76 9.99 0.16 -8.25
N ASP A 77 10.25 -1.11 -8.50
CA ASP A 77 9.99 -1.74 -9.80
C ASP A 77 8.54 -2.17 -9.96
N LEU A 78 7.90 -2.56 -8.86
CA LEU A 78 6.53 -3.06 -8.86
C LEU A 78 5.77 -2.45 -7.68
N CYS A 79 4.58 -1.90 -7.95
CA CYS A 79 3.72 -1.34 -6.93
C CYS A 79 2.39 -2.12 -6.90
N VAL A 80 2.12 -2.77 -5.77
CA VAL A 80 0.92 -3.59 -5.60
C VAL A 80 -0.12 -2.80 -4.81
N CYS A 81 -1.29 -2.59 -5.39
CA CYS A 81 -2.42 -1.98 -4.70
C CYS A 81 -3.18 -3.07 -3.95
N LEU A 82 -3.22 -2.98 -2.64
CA LEU A 82 -3.91 -3.96 -1.79
C LEU A 82 -4.78 -3.21 -0.79
N ASP A 83 -6.09 -3.31 -0.94
CA ASP A 83 -7.02 -2.66 -0.02
C ASP A 83 -6.88 -3.27 1.38
N LEU A 84 -7.16 -2.48 2.42
CA LEU A 84 -6.95 -2.91 3.80
C LEU A 84 -7.80 -4.11 4.22
N ASP A 85 -8.93 -4.34 3.57
CA ASP A 85 -9.76 -5.50 3.81
C ASP A 85 -9.30 -6.76 3.05
N GLU A 86 -8.24 -6.66 2.28
CA GLU A 86 -7.65 -7.76 1.52
C GLU A 86 -6.35 -8.24 2.16
N VAL A 87 -5.95 -9.47 1.85
CA VAL A 87 -4.68 -10.02 2.31
C VAL A 87 -3.99 -10.73 1.15
N LEU A 88 -2.66 -10.68 1.16
CA LEU A 88 -1.84 -11.40 0.20
C LEU A 88 -1.58 -12.82 0.71
N LEU A 89 -1.53 -13.78 -0.22
CA LEU A 89 -1.25 -15.16 0.13
C LEU A 89 0.24 -15.34 0.46
N PRO A 90 0.59 -16.28 1.35
CA PRO A 90 2.00 -16.58 1.63
C PRO A 90 2.77 -16.90 0.36
N GLY A 91 4.01 -16.38 0.27
CA GLY A 91 4.84 -16.58 -0.90
C GLY A 91 4.59 -15.60 -2.05
N TRP A 92 3.71 -14.63 -1.88
CA TRP A 92 3.39 -13.66 -2.94
C TRP A 92 4.62 -12.91 -3.45
N TYR A 93 5.52 -12.54 -2.54
CA TYR A 93 6.72 -11.77 -2.88
C TYR A 93 7.62 -12.53 -3.84
N GLU A 94 7.92 -13.79 -3.52
CA GLU A 94 8.74 -14.63 -4.37
C GLU A 94 8.07 -14.95 -5.69
N ASN A 95 6.76 -15.16 -5.68
CA ASN A 95 6.00 -15.41 -6.91
C ASN A 95 6.04 -14.22 -7.86
N LEU A 96 5.88 -13.01 -7.34
CA LEU A 96 5.97 -11.81 -8.16
C LEU A 96 7.37 -11.61 -8.73
N LYS A 97 8.40 -11.87 -7.93
CA LYS A 97 9.79 -11.81 -8.42
C LYS A 97 10.04 -12.75 -9.57
N LYS A 98 9.50 -13.98 -9.50
CA LYS A 98 9.66 -14.96 -10.57
C LYS A 98 8.97 -14.50 -11.87
N ILE A 99 7.78 -13.92 -11.75
CA ILE A 99 7.00 -13.48 -12.90
C ILE A 99 7.66 -12.31 -13.61
N TYR A 100 8.18 -11.36 -12.85
CA TYR A 100 8.68 -10.09 -13.40
C TYR A 100 10.20 -9.97 -13.43
N SER A 101 10.95 -11.00 -13.04
CA SER A 101 12.42 -10.92 -12.93
C SER A 101 13.13 -10.67 -14.26
N ASN A 102 12.54 -11.08 -15.37
CA ASN A 102 13.12 -10.92 -16.69
C ASN A 102 12.54 -9.75 -17.49
N ASP A 103 11.60 -9.03 -16.91
CA ASP A 103 10.92 -7.93 -17.58
C ASP A 103 11.05 -6.68 -16.71
N TYR A 104 11.93 -5.79 -17.11
CA TYR A 104 12.21 -4.56 -16.37
C TYR A 104 11.18 -3.48 -16.54
N THR A 105 10.01 -3.81 -17.03
CA THR A 105 8.94 -2.83 -17.15
C THR A 105 8.36 -2.55 -15.77
N ARG A 106 8.30 -1.29 -15.38
CA ARG A 106 7.69 -0.86 -14.14
C ARG A 106 6.18 -1.06 -14.22
N VAL A 107 5.65 -1.95 -13.38
CA VAL A 107 4.22 -2.29 -13.38
C VAL A 107 3.56 -1.74 -12.12
N ARG A 108 2.35 -1.19 -12.27
CA ARG A 108 1.52 -0.69 -11.17
C ARG A 108 0.17 -1.39 -11.20
N TYR A 109 -0.25 -1.89 -10.07
CA TYR A 109 -1.54 -2.51 -9.87
C TYR A 109 -2.48 -1.59 -9.13
#